data_35cb778fb39d93aec4a1ba3e28b20c1b
#
_entry.id   35cb778fb39d93aec4a1ba3e28b20c1b
#
_cell.length_a   1.000
_cell.length_b   1.000
_cell.length_c   1.000
_cell.angle_alpha   90.00
_cell.angle_beta   90.00
_cell.angle_gamma   90.00
#
_symmetry.space_group_name_H-M   'P 1'
#
loop_
_entity.id
_entity.type
_entity.pdbx_description
1 polymer ?
#
loop_
_entity_poly.entity_id
_entity_poly.type
_entity_poly.pdbx_seq_one_letter_code
_entity_poly.pdbx_strand_id
1 'polypeptide(L)'
;MHKRFLATVTLAVAATSLFGTVADAAPVDPSVNERTAQATLPKVPCDPKGSNSRDGQLANTLNGQLTEELKNAMNAYRVSCARMIVDAVHDRGLTERAAVIAVTTAIVETTLQNLDGGDATSVGLFQQQKWWGTREQRLNATWTTNRFLNEMEKLYPNGSWKTGAIGPICQKIQVSAYPDRYGVQVVDAQRIVNLLWDDAPVDRTARGPLFNRTKWSGSAGWDASAVAVDGNANITDTAVASIPNSSMYAFNVVKGSGVWYRLRDPKTRKWVAEATQLDTNPNISAIAAAGEDDGTLHLFTVVPGAGVFHKIRNASTGVWTSRQVDTNPYTVAVAAAALPDGTLHLFTAIPGSGVWTREFKNGVWAGSANQVDTNPYITSVGAVGLPDGTLNLFNLVSGSGIWFKSRNVSKQWGASDPIDLNESISSLSAAGLPNGSLHVTAVVPGSGLWVRSKAAGATWTNEHVDTNGKIFGSYTAGLNEGTLQVGALVNVN
;
A
#
# COMPACT_ATOMS: atom_id res chain seq x y z
N MET A 1 -35.11 1.20 26.20
CA MET A 1 -34.83 -0.01 26.99
C MET A 1 -35.45 -1.21 26.26
N HIS A 2 -34.67 -1.94 25.48
CA HIS A 2 -35.10 -3.18 24.84
C HIS A 2 -34.33 -4.32 25.50
N LYS A 3 -35.04 -5.11 26.29
CA LYS A 3 -34.50 -6.35 26.85
C LYS A 3 -34.30 -7.36 25.73
N ARG A 4 -33.07 -7.80 25.53
CA ARG A 4 -32.75 -8.95 24.68
C ARG A 4 -32.89 -10.21 25.52
N PHE A 5 -33.76 -11.11 25.11
CA PHE A 5 -33.92 -12.44 25.72
C PHE A 5 -32.84 -13.37 25.13
N LEU A 6 -32.03 -13.98 25.99
CA LEU A 6 -31.24 -15.15 25.66
C LEU A 6 -32.19 -16.35 25.52
N ALA A 7 -32.20 -17.00 24.38
CA ALA A 7 -32.84 -18.30 24.23
C ALA A 7 -31.80 -19.39 24.50
N THR A 8 -31.93 -20.05 25.64
CA THR A 8 -31.15 -21.25 25.96
C THR A 8 -31.88 -22.45 25.32
N VAL A 9 -31.21 -23.12 24.36
CA VAL A 9 -31.74 -24.39 23.80
C VAL A 9 -31.32 -25.52 24.74
N THR A 10 -32.28 -26.06 25.47
CA THR A 10 -32.08 -27.27 26.27
C THR A 10 -32.45 -28.49 25.42
N LEU A 11 -31.49 -29.27 25.00
CA LEU A 11 -31.72 -30.59 24.40
C LEU A 11 -31.86 -31.62 25.53
N ALA A 12 -33.08 -32.17 25.68
CA ALA A 12 -33.32 -33.29 26.59
C ALA A 12 -32.87 -34.59 25.91
N VAL A 13 -31.86 -35.23 26.45
CA VAL A 13 -31.44 -36.60 26.09
C VAL A 13 -31.91 -37.55 27.20
N ALA A 14 -32.74 -38.53 26.82
CA ALA A 14 -33.21 -39.59 27.71
C ALA A 14 -32.07 -40.54 28.08
N ALA A 15 -31.80 -40.71 29.36
CA ALA A 15 -30.77 -41.58 29.87
C ALA A 15 -31.27 -43.04 30.01
N THR A 16 -30.59 -43.98 29.35
CA THR A 16 -30.56 -45.39 29.75
C THR A 16 -29.22 -45.70 30.38
N SER A 17 -29.26 -46.08 31.64
CA SER A 17 -28.09 -46.36 32.46
C SER A 17 -27.42 -47.69 32.12
N LEU A 18 -26.15 -47.64 31.69
CA LEU A 18 -25.19 -48.75 31.79
C LEU A 18 -23.95 -48.22 32.50
N PHE A 19 -23.63 -48.77 33.65
CA PHE A 19 -22.43 -48.43 34.42
C PHE A 19 -21.17 -48.96 33.70
N GLY A 20 -20.42 -48.05 33.08
CA GLY A 20 -19.05 -48.23 32.65
C GLY A 20 -18.24 -47.05 33.17
N THR A 21 -17.03 -47.31 33.72
CA THR A 21 -16.14 -46.30 34.26
C THR A 21 -15.87 -45.21 33.22
N VAL A 22 -16.43 -44.02 33.46
CA VAL A 22 -16.22 -42.84 32.61
C VAL A 22 -14.86 -42.23 32.97
N ALA A 23 -13.90 -42.29 32.05
CA ALA A 23 -12.79 -41.37 32.08
C ALA A 23 -13.37 -39.95 31.95
N ASP A 24 -13.00 -39.04 32.84
CA ASP A 24 -13.36 -37.63 32.81
C ASP A 24 -12.95 -37.04 31.45
N ALA A 25 -13.89 -36.94 30.52
CA ALA A 25 -13.65 -36.19 29.31
C ALA A 25 -13.64 -34.71 29.70
N ALA A 26 -12.52 -34.04 29.43
CA ALA A 26 -12.42 -32.58 29.56
C ALA A 26 -13.67 -31.92 28.90
N PRO A 27 -14.21 -30.85 29.47
CA PRO A 27 -15.36 -30.15 28.89
C PRO A 27 -15.01 -29.74 27.47
N VAL A 28 -15.79 -30.25 26.51
CA VAL A 28 -15.66 -29.89 25.09
C VAL A 28 -15.97 -28.40 24.96
N ASP A 29 -15.02 -27.62 24.46
CA ASP A 29 -15.23 -26.20 24.18
C ASP A 29 -16.44 -26.05 23.24
N PRO A 30 -17.51 -25.36 23.64
CA PRO A 30 -18.71 -25.17 22.82
C PRO A 30 -18.42 -24.57 21.44
N SER A 31 -17.29 -23.82 21.33
CA SER A 31 -16.81 -23.23 20.09
C SER A 31 -16.49 -24.26 19.00
N VAL A 32 -16.08 -25.47 19.37
CA VAL A 32 -15.76 -26.53 18.40
C VAL A 32 -17.03 -27.03 17.70
N ASN A 33 -18.14 -27.17 18.43
CA ASN A 33 -19.42 -27.61 17.86
C ASN A 33 -20.04 -26.55 16.93
N GLU A 34 -19.98 -25.28 17.31
CA GLU A 34 -20.43 -24.16 16.45
C GLU A 34 -19.65 -24.09 15.16
N ARG A 35 -18.33 -24.23 15.21
CA ARG A 35 -17.46 -24.22 14.02
C ARG A 35 -17.71 -25.41 13.09
N THR A 36 -17.98 -26.58 13.65
CA THR A 36 -18.31 -27.76 12.85
C THR A 36 -19.65 -27.56 12.15
N ALA A 37 -20.64 -26.96 12.79
CA ALA A 37 -21.92 -26.60 12.18
C ALA A 37 -21.75 -25.53 11.08
N GLN A 38 -20.95 -24.49 11.31
CA GLN A 38 -20.68 -23.47 10.31
C GLN A 38 -19.92 -24.01 9.07
N ALA A 39 -19.06 -25.01 9.25
CA ALA A 39 -18.29 -25.60 8.16
C ALA A 39 -19.18 -26.23 7.07
N THR A 40 -20.42 -26.63 7.41
CA THR A 40 -21.39 -27.25 6.51
C THR A 40 -22.34 -26.25 5.83
N LEU A 41 -22.35 -24.98 6.27
CA LEU A 41 -23.23 -23.97 5.70
C LEU A 41 -22.82 -23.59 4.26
N PRO A 42 -23.80 -23.31 3.38
CA PRO A 42 -23.52 -22.80 2.05
C PRO A 42 -22.75 -21.49 2.12
N LYS A 43 -21.84 -21.28 1.15
CA LYS A 43 -21.01 -20.08 1.04
C LYS A 43 -21.39 -19.34 -0.24
N VAL A 44 -21.52 -18.02 -0.14
CA VAL A 44 -21.68 -17.17 -1.32
C VAL A 44 -20.40 -16.40 -1.62
N PRO A 45 -20.15 -16.01 -2.86
CA PRO A 45 -18.97 -15.19 -3.19
C PRO A 45 -18.94 -13.89 -2.39
N CYS A 46 -17.77 -13.50 -1.89
CA CYS A 46 -17.57 -12.19 -1.29
C CYS A 46 -17.41 -11.11 -2.35
N ASP A 47 -16.59 -11.37 -3.35
CA ASP A 47 -16.49 -10.55 -4.55
C ASP A 47 -17.48 -11.11 -5.60
N PRO A 48 -18.38 -10.29 -6.16
CA PRO A 48 -19.28 -10.72 -7.23
C PRO A 48 -18.57 -11.29 -8.46
N LYS A 49 -17.29 -10.89 -8.67
CA LYS A 49 -16.43 -11.42 -9.76
C LYS A 49 -15.70 -12.71 -9.36
N GLY A 50 -15.89 -13.18 -8.13
CA GLY A 50 -15.16 -14.31 -7.54
C GLY A 50 -13.76 -13.96 -7.05
N SER A 51 -13.05 -14.97 -6.56
CA SER A 51 -11.62 -14.83 -6.21
C SER A 51 -10.75 -14.79 -7.49
N ASN A 52 -9.64 -14.08 -7.43
CA ASN A 52 -8.69 -13.94 -8.52
C ASN A 52 -7.35 -14.66 -8.22
N SER A 53 -6.42 -14.67 -9.17
CA SER A 53 -5.11 -15.30 -9.01
C SER A 53 -4.27 -14.66 -7.90
N ARG A 54 -4.41 -13.35 -7.68
CA ARG A 54 -3.72 -12.61 -6.62
C ARG A 54 -4.22 -13.06 -5.25
N ASP A 55 -5.53 -13.27 -5.07
CA ASP A 55 -6.10 -13.79 -3.83
C ASP A 55 -5.46 -15.14 -3.46
N GLY A 56 -5.21 -16.03 -4.45
CA GLY A 56 -4.53 -17.31 -4.23
C GLY A 56 -3.08 -17.16 -3.80
N GLN A 57 -2.37 -16.20 -4.36
CA GLN A 57 -0.97 -15.92 -4.03
C GLN A 57 -0.84 -15.36 -2.61
N LEU A 58 -1.69 -14.39 -2.25
CA LEU A 58 -1.75 -13.82 -0.89
C LEU A 58 -2.12 -14.87 0.15
N ALA A 59 -3.00 -15.82 -0.20
CA ALA A 59 -3.33 -16.95 0.67
C ALA A 59 -2.09 -17.78 1.03
N ASN A 60 -1.22 -18.07 0.04
CA ASN A 60 0.02 -18.81 0.28
C ASN A 60 0.97 -18.04 1.21
N THR A 61 1.11 -16.73 1.01
CA THR A 61 1.92 -15.87 1.89
C THR A 61 1.37 -15.86 3.32
N LEU A 62 0.06 -15.67 3.48
CA LEU A 62 -0.60 -15.61 4.78
C LEU A 62 -0.51 -16.94 5.54
N ASN A 63 -0.61 -18.09 4.87
CA ASN A 63 -0.49 -19.39 5.51
C ASN A 63 0.88 -19.60 6.19
N GLY A 64 1.94 -18.92 5.72
CA GLY A 64 3.25 -18.91 6.39
C GLY A 64 3.36 -17.93 7.56
N GLN A 65 2.40 -17.04 7.75
CA GLN A 65 2.48 -15.94 8.72
C GLN A 65 1.44 -16.02 9.85
N LEU A 66 0.26 -16.56 9.56
CA LEU A 66 -0.83 -16.62 10.54
C LEU A 66 -0.57 -17.69 11.61
N THR A 67 -0.94 -17.36 12.84
CA THR A 67 -0.64 -18.19 14.02
C THR A 67 -1.87 -18.72 14.73
N GLU A 68 -3.01 -18.03 14.56
CA GLU A 68 -4.26 -18.31 15.28
C GLU A 68 -5.23 -19.14 14.43
N GLU A 69 -6.49 -18.82 14.48
CA GLU A 69 -7.60 -19.59 13.88
C GLU A 69 -7.46 -19.83 12.37
N LEU A 70 -6.83 -18.91 11.65
CA LEU A 70 -6.61 -19.02 10.22
C LEU A 70 -5.25 -19.62 9.84
N LYS A 71 -4.50 -20.16 10.80
CA LYS A 71 -3.22 -20.83 10.55
C LYS A 71 -3.39 -21.97 9.54
N ASN A 72 -2.68 -21.89 8.43
CA ASN A 72 -2.74 -22.84 7.30
C ASN A 72 -4.16 -23.00 6.68
N ALA A 73 -5.08 -22.08 6.95
CA ALA A 73 -6.47 -22.17 6.51
C ALA A 73 -6.85 -21.14 5.44
N MET A 74 -5.92 -20.24 5.08
CA MET A 74 -6.19 -19.24 4.03
C MET A 74 -6.25 -19.91 2.66
N ASN A 75 -7.17 -19.41 1.84
CA ASN A 75 -7.32 -19.77 0.43
C ASN A 75 -7.82 -18.54 -0.36
N ALA A 76 -7.84 -18.61 -1.69
CA ALA A 76 -8.25 -17.48 -2.53
C ALA A 76 -9.63 -16.92 -2.17
N TYR A 77 -10.58 -17.78 -1.79
CA TYR A 77 -11.92 -17.34 -1.37
C TYR A 77 -11.88 -16.52 -0.08
N ARG A 78 -11.18 -16.96 0.98
CA ARG A 78 -11.05 -16.19 2.22
C ARG A 78 -10.31 -14.88 2.04
N VAL A 79 -9.29 -14.88 1.18
CA VAL A 79 -8.58 -13.62 0.83
C VAL A 79 -9.52 -12.67 0.10
N SER A 80 -10.33 -13.15 -0.85
CA SER A 80 -11.32 -12.29 -1.53
C SER A 80 -12.32 -11.68 -0.54
N CYS A 81 -12.73 -12.43 0.50
CA CYS A 81 -13.61 -11.92 1.56
C CYS A 81 -12.92 -10.82 2.39
N ALA A 82 -11.69 -11.05 2.82
CA ALA A 82 -10.91 -10.04 3.55
C ALA A 82 -10.66 -8.80 2.69
N ARG A 83 -10.33 -8.96 1.41
CA ARG A 83 -10.15 -7.87 0.45
C ARG A 83 -11.41 -7.02 0.32
N MET A 84 -12.58 -7.61 0.18
CA MET A 84 -13.84 -6.85 0.09
C MET A 84 -14.15 -6.05 1.37
N ILE A 85 -13.74 -6.56 2.55
CA ILE A 85 -13.81 -5.79 3.80
C ILE A 85 -12.86 -4.59 3.75
N VAL A 86 -11.60 -4.81 3.39
CA VAL A 86 -10.57 -3.77 3.32
C VAL A 86 -10.96 -2.70 2.30
N ASP A 87 -11.41 -3.09 1.10
CA ASP A 87 -11.88 -2.18 0.05
C ASP A 87 -13.03 -1.30 0.57
N ALA A 88 -14.00 -1.87 1.27
CA ALA A 88 -15.15 -1.12 1.80
C ALA A 88 -14.72 -0.09 2.89
N VAL A 89 -13.72 -0.41 3.70
CA VAL A 89 -13.16 0.51 4.69
C VAL A 89 -12.40 1.64 3.99
N HIS A 90 -11.61 1.30 3.00
CA HIS A 90 -10.83 2.23 2.20
C HIS A 90 -11.72 3.21 1.43
N ASP A 91 -12.78 2.69 0.77
CA ASP A 91 -13.74 3.52 0.01
C ASP A 91 -14.48 4.54 0.89
N ARG A 92 -14.57 4.28 2.21
CA ARG A 92 -15.12 5.25 3.18
C ARG A 92 -14.10 6.28 3.65
N GLY A 93 -12.84 6.19 3.26
CA GLY A 93 -11.76 7.04 3.77
C GLY A 93 -11.45 6.81 5.25
N LEU A 94 -11.78 5.62 5.79
CA LEU A 94 -11.41 5.23 7.14
C LEU A 94 -9.97 4.68 7.15
N THR A 95 -9.35 4.64 8.33
CA THR A 95 -7.96 4.19 8.46
C THR A 95 -7.86 2.67 8.45
N GLU A 96 -6.67 2.14 8.18
CA GLU A 96 -6.30 0.73 8.27
C GLU A 96 -6.79 0.06 9.56
N ARG A 97 -6.75 0.79 10.69
CA ARG A 97 -7.26 0.30 11.97
C ARG A 97 -8.75 -0.11 11.91
N ALA A 98 -9.59 0.60 11.15
CA ALA A 98 -10.98 0.22 10.98
C ALA A 98 -11.11 -1.10 10.21
N ALA A 99 -10.22 -1.34 9.24
CA ALA A 99 -10.13 -2.62 8.54
C ALA A 99 -9.69 -3.75 9.48
N VAL A 100 -8.71 -3.51 10.35
CA VAL A 100 -8.30 -4.50 11.36
C VAL A 100 -9.44 -4.85 12.30
N ILE A 101 -10.22 -3.87 12.77
CA ILE A 101 -11.41 -4.12 13.60
C ILE A 101 -12.44 -4.99 12.85
N ALA A 102 -12.74 -4.67 11.60
CA ALA A 102 -13.71 -5.39 10.79
C ALA A 102 -13.21 -6.82 10.44
N VAL A 103 -11.95 -6.97 10.03
CA VAL A 103 -11.35 -8.29 9.72
C VAL A 103 -11.26 -9.15 10.99
N THR A 104 -10.83 -8.59 12.14
CA THR A 104 -10.84 -9.31 13.43
C THR A 104 -12.22 -9.87 13.74
N THR A 105 -13.25 -9.05 13.53
CA THR A 105 -14.65 -9.48 13.75
C THR A 105 -15.03 -10.61 12.80
N ALA A 106 -14.77 -10.48 11.50
CA ALA A 106 -15.12 -11.49 10.51
C ALA A 106 -14.34 -12.81 10.68
N ILE A 107 -13.12 -12.78 11.24
CA ILE A 107 -12.39 -14.00 11.62
C ILE A 107 -13.17 -14.74 12.71
N VAL A 108 -13.55 -14.06 13.77
CA VAL A 108 -14.26 -14.68 14.92
C VAL A 108 -15.65 -15.18 14.53
N GLU A 109 -16.38 -14.42 13.72
CA GLU A 109 -17.77 -14.76 13.35
C GLU A 109 -17.85 -15.91 12.36
N THR A 110 -16.95 -15.96 11.36
CA THR A 110 -17.12 -16.86 10.20
C THR A 110 -15.80 -17.44 9.66
N THR A 111 -14.67 -17.18 10.30
CA THR A 111 -13.36 -17.50 9.71
C THR A 111 -13.17 -16.93 8.30
N LEU A 112 -13.59 -15.67 8.09
CA LEU A 112 -13.58 -14.98 6.79
C LEU A 112 -14.36 -15.72 5.70
N GLN A 113 -15.56 -16.17 6.00
CA GLN A 113 -16.45 -16.83 5.05
C GLN A 113 -17.80 -16.12 5.00
N ASN A 114 -18.33 -15.88 3.82
CA ASN A 114 -19.65 -15.28 3.62
C ASN A 114 -20.71 -16.40 3.67
N LEU A 115 -21.14 -16.74 4.88
CA LEU A 115 -22.01 -17.87 5.14
C LEU A 115 -23.48 -17.54 4.87
N ASP A 116 -24.14 -18.40 4.10
CA ASP A 116 -25.56 -18.30 3.81
C ASP A 116 -26.41 -19.06 4.87
N GLY A 117 -26.19 -18.70 6.11
CA GLY A 117 -26.81 -19.26 7.30
C GLY A 117 -26.00 -18.96 8.54
N GLY A 118 -26.53 -19.36 9.70
CA GLY A 118 -25.93 -19.16 11.01
C GLY A 118 -26.99 -19.40 12.11
N ASP A 119 -26.70 -18.89 13.30
CA ASP A 119 -27.68 -18.97 14.39
C ASP A 119 -28.91 -18.09 14.11
N ALA A 120 -30.10 -18.63 14.34
CA ALA A 120 -31.38 -17.97 14.12
C ALA A 120 -31.52 -17.40 12.68
N THR A 121 -31.36 -16.08 12.50
CA THR A 121 -31.50 -15.40 11.21
C THR A 121 -30.16 -14.83 10.72
N SER A 122 -29.04 -15.22 11.36
CA SER A 122 -27.71 -14.72 11.05
C SER A 122 -27.22 -15.17 9.68
N VAL A 123 -26.59 -14.27 8.92
CA VAL A 123 -25.92 -14.58 7.65
C VAL A 123 -24.73 -13.65 7.43
N GLY A 124 -23.88 -14.03 6.49
CA GLY A 124 -22.80 -13.17 5.99
C GLY A 124 -21.55 -13.19 6.85
N LEU A 125 -20.58 -12.38 6.45
CA LEU A 125 -19.23 -12.27 7.06
C LEU A 125 -19.26 -11.93 8.56
N PHE A 126 -20.24 -11.13 8.99
CA PHE A 126 -20.36 -10.64 10.36
C PHE A 126 -21.53 -11.30 11.12
N GLN A 127 -22.08 -12.39 10.64
CA GLN A 127 -23.25 -13.07 11.23
C GLN A 127 -24.36 -12.10 11.67
N GLN A 128 -24.67 -11.13 10.80
CA GLN A 128 -25.68 -10.12 11.06
C GLN A 128 -27.09 -10.73 11.01
N GLN A 129 -27.91 -10.42 11.98
CA GLN A 129 -29.31 -10.88 12.05
C GLN A 129 -30.27 -9.96 11.27
N LYS A 130 -31.53 -10.39 11.05
CA LYS A 130 -32.51 -9.75 10.15
C LYS A 130 -32.78 -8.26 10.39
N TRP A 131 -32.53 -7.74 11.58
CA TRP A 131 -32.71 -6.30 11.87
C TRP A 131 -31.56 -5.42 11.40
N TRP A 132 -30.46 -6.00 10.93
CA TRP A 132 -29.37 -5.24 10.32
C TRP A 132 -29.70 -4.84 8.89
N GLY A 133 -30.49 -5.65 8.13
CA GLY A 133 -30.85 -5.41 6.75
C GLY A 133 -31.54 -6.62 6.09
N THR A 134 -31.85 -6.54 4.80
CA THR A 134 -32.38 -7.69 4.04
C THR A 134 -31.33 -8.81 3.96
N ARG A 135 -31.74 -10.04 3.61
CA ARG A 135 -30.79 -11.16 3.45
C ARG A 135 -29.76 -10.88 2.38
N GLU A 136 -30.16 -10.36 1.23
CA GLU A 136 -29.29 -9.99 0.11
C GLU A 136 -28.25 -8.94 0.53
N GLN A 137 -28.68 -7.93 1.28
CA GLN A 137 -27.80 -6.89 1.81
C GLN A 137 -26.75 -7.48 2.74
N ARG A 138 -27.14 -8.34 3.68
CA ARG A 138 -26.24 -8.97 4.65
C ARG A 138 -25.26 -9.98 4.04
N LEU A 139 -25.60 -10.55 2.87
CA LEU A 139 -24.75 -11.42 2.08
C LEU A 139 -23.84 -10.65 1.08
N ASN A 140 -24.07 -9.36 0.88
CA ASN A 140 -23.18 -8.51 0.10
C ASN A 140 -22.02 -8.02 0.98
N ALA A 141 -20.80 -8.45 0.70
CA ALA A 141 -19.63 -8.18 1.54
C ALA A 141 -19.36 -6.70 1.76
N THR A 142 -19.48 -5.87 0.71
CA THR A 142 -19.31 -4.41 0.82
C THR A 142 -20.42 -3.77 1.66
N TRP A 143 -21.66 -4.12 1.41
CA TRP A 143 -22.81 -3.56 2.17
C TRP A 143 -22.73 -3.94 3.63
N THR A 144 -22.51 -5.23 3.96
CA THR A 144 -22.45 -5.72 5.34
C THR A 144 -21.29 -5.12 6.13
N THR A 145 -20.13 -4.88 5.47
CA THR A 145 -19.01 -4.17 6.06
C THR A 145 -19.37 -2.72 6.35
N ASN A 146 -19.95 -2.00 5.39
CA ASN A 146 -20.39 -0.63 5.60
C ASN A 146 -21.42 -0.52 6.72
N ARG A 147 -22.31 -1.49 6.85
CA ARG A 147 -23.30 -1.53 7.94
C ARG A 147 -22.65 -1.77 9.31
N PHE A 148 -21.62 -2.63 9.37
CA PHE A 148 -20.78 -2.84 10.56
C PHE A 148 -20.04 -1.55 10.96
N LEU A 149 -19.43 -0.86 10.01
CA LEU A 149 -18.71 0.41 10.23
C LEU A 149 -19.66 1.51 10.73
N ASN A 150 -20.89 1.59 10.20
CA ASN A 150 -21.89 2.54 10.70
C ASN A 150 -22.21 2.29 12.19
N GLU A 151 -22.31 1.04 12.62
CA GLU A 151 -22.56 0.73 14.03
C GLU A 151 -21.32 1.02 14.89
N MET A 152 -20.12 0.75 14.36
CA MET A 152 -18.85 1.14 15.03
C MET A 152 -18.80 2.63 15.29
N GLU A 153 -19.01 3.46 14.27
CA GLU A 153 -18.95 4.93 14.38
C GLU A 153 -20.04 5.47 15.31
N LYS A 154 -21.21 4.88 15.31
CA LYS A 154 -22.31 5.22 16.22
C LYS A 154 -22.01 4.88 17.68
N LEU A 155 -21.38 3.73 17.95
CA LEU A 155 -21.02 3.29 19.30
C LEU A 155 -19.76 4.00 19.85
N TYR A 156 -18.96 4.54 18.94
CA TYR A 156 -17.70 5.24 19.23
C TYR A 156 -17.67 6.62 18.54
N PRO A 157 -18.51 7.55 18.99
CA PRO A 157 -18.59 8.89 18.39
C PRO A 157 -17.25 9.62 18.48
N ASN A 158 -17.03 10.58 17.58
CA ASN A 158 -15.81 11.38 17.48
C ASN A 158 -14.53 10.56 17.23
N GLY A 159 -14.67 9.36 16.66
CA GLY A 159 -13.52 8.52 16.32
C GLY A 159 -12.85 7.87 17.53
N SER A 160 -13.53 7.72 18.67
CA SER A 160 -12.96 7.09 19.87
C SER A 160 -12.59 5.61 19.69
N TRP A 161 -13.01 4.96 18.58
CA TRP A 161 -12.55 3.64 18.15
C TRP A 161 -11.08 3.66 17.66
N LYS A 162 -10.52 4.83 17.38
CA LYS A 162 -9.13 4.97 16.91
C LYS A 162 -8.09 4.67 17.99
N THR A 163 -8.51 4.64 19.24
CA THR A 163 -7.67 4.30 20.39
C THR A 163 -8.27 3.14 21.19
N GLY A 164 -7.51 2.55 22.08
CA GLY A 164 -7.96 1.43 22.91
C GLY A 164 -7.77 0.06 22.27
N ALA A 165 -8.08 -1.00 23.03
CA ALA A 165 -7.90 -2.37 22.57
C ALA A 165 -8.99 -2.77 21.54
N ILE A 166 -8.59 -3.43 20.45
CA ILE A 166 -9.48 -3.81 19.34
C ILE A 166 -10.53 -4.87 19.78
N GLY A 167 -10.11 -5.89 20.55
CA GLY A 167 -11.04 -6.92 21.01
C GLY A 167 -12.28 -6.38 21.70
N PRO A 168 -12.17 -5.51 22.72
CA PRO A 168 -13.32 -4.83 23.34
C PRO A 168 -14.17 -4.00 22.37
N ILE A 169 -13.58 -3.40 21.34
CA ILE A 169 -14.32 -2.68 20.31
C ILE A 169 -15.20 -3.63 19.50
N CYS A 170 -14.64 -4.74 19.00
CA CYS A 170 -15.38 -5.78 18.27
C CYS A 170 -16.50 -6.32 19.13
N GLN A 171 -16.21 -6.67 20.40
CA GLN A 171 -17.20 -7.18 21.35
C GLN A 171 -18.37 -6.23 21.55
N LYS A 172 -18.11 -4.93 21.68
CA LYS A 172 -19.18 -3.93 21.89
C LYS A 172 -20.10 -3.79 20.67
N ILE A 173 -19.56 -4.00 19.46
CA ILE A 173 -20.34 -3.93 18.21
C ILE A 173 -21.20 -5.21 18.04
N GLN A 174 -20.61 -6.38 18.27
CA GLN A 174 -21.24 -7.69 18.02
C GLN A 174 -22.07 -8.21 19.20
N VAL A 175 -21.68 -7.85 20.43
CA VAL A 175 -22.34 -8.32 21.67
C VAL A 175 -22.36 -9.86 21.74
N SER A 176 -21.21 -10.47 21.42
CA SER A 176 -21.03 -11.92 21.44
C SER A 176 -21.07 -12.49 22.87
N ALA A 177 -21.43 -13.76 22.99
CA ALA A 177 -21.33 -14.50 24.28
C ALA A 177 -19.86 -14.78 24.67
N TYR A 178 -18.90 -14.63 23.74
CA TYR A 178 -17.49 -14.99 23.92
C TYR A 178 -16.56 -13.80 23.66
N PRO A 179 -16.48 -12.83 24.59
CA PRO A 179 -15.76 -11.57 24.39
C PRO A 179 -14.23 -11.72 24.16
N ASP A 180 -13.61 -12.73 24.75
CA ASP A 180 -12.16 -12.90 24.73
C ASP A 180 -11.64 -13.41 23.39
N ARG A 181 -12.48 -13.92 22.51
CA ARG A 181 -12.09 -14.49 21.20
C ARG A 181 -11.56 -13.43 20.25
N TYR A 182 -12.06 -12.21 20.30
CA TYR A 182 -11.63 -11.14 19.38
C TYR A 182 -10.19 -10.70 19.62
N GLY A 183 -9.80 -10.55 20.89
CA GLY A 183 -8.45 -10.10 21.24
C GLY A 183 -7.34 -10.98 20.68
N VAL A 184 -7.57 -12.29 20.65
CA VAL A 184 -6.62 -13.29 20.15
C VAL A 184 -6.36 -13.12 18.64
N GLN A 185 -7.39 -12.75 17.86
CA GLN A 185 -7.30 -12.69 16.40
C GLN A 185 -6.68 -11.37 15.87
N VAL A 186 -6.43 -10.37 16.72
CA VAL A 186 -5.99 -9.04 16.30
C VAL A 186 -4.68 -9.06 15.53
N VAL A 187 -3.71 -9.88 15.96
CA VAL A 187 -2.38 -9.95 15.32
C VAL A 187 -2.51 -10.54 13.91
N ASP A 188 -3.31 -11.60 13.75
CA ASP A 188 -3.53 -12.22 12.44
C ASP A 188 -4.38 -11.32 11.54
N ALA A 189 -5.39 -10.63 12.08
CA ALA A 189 -6.15 -9.62 11.34
C ALA A 189 -5.26 -8.47 10.85
N GLN A 190 -4.32 -8.00 11.68
CA GLN A 190 -3.35 -6.98 11.28
C GLN A 190 -2.46 -7.46 10.12
N ARG A 191 -1.95 -8.71 10.17
CA ARG A 191 -1.16 -9.31 9.09
C ARG A 191 -1.94 -9.40 7.78
N ILE A 192 -3.21 -9.82 7.86
CA ILE A 192 -4.10 -9.89 6.69
C ILE A 192 -4.34 -8.49 6.13
N VAL A 193 -4.70 -7.54 6.99
CA VAL A 193 -4.97 -6.17 6.57
C VAL A 193 -3.73 -5.52 5.98
N ASN A 194 -2.57 -5.64 6.59
CA ASN A 194 -1.33 -5.07 6.04
C ASN A 194 -1.08 -5.53 4.59
N LEU A 195 -1.19 -6.82 4.30
CA LEU A 195 -1.01 -7.32 2.94
C LEU A 195 -2.09 -6.85 1.96
N LEU A 196 -3.31 -6.62 2.45
CA LEU A 196 -4.45 -6.21 1.62
C LEU A 196 -4.62 -4.69 1.56
N TRP A 197 -4.20 -3.97 2.60
CA TRP A 197 -4.27 -2.50 2.62
C TRP A 197 -3.38 -1.88 1.55
N ASP A 198 -2.22 -2.47 1.34
CA ASP A 198 -1.28 -2.08 0.30
C ASP A 198 -1.69 -2.62 -1.08
N ASP A 199 -2.41 -3.75 -1.12
CA ASP A 199 -3.10 -4.29 -2.29
C ASP A 199 -4.50 -3.68 -2.48
N ALA A 200 -5.11 -3.17 -1.38
CA ALA A 200 -6.28 -2.31 -1.52
C ALA A 200 -5.88 -1.21 -2.49
N PRO A 201 -6.66 -0.95 -3.50
CA PRO A 201 -6.31 0.11 -4.41
C PRO A 201 -6.12 1.36 -3.55
N VAL A 202 -4.84 1.81 -3.38
CA VAL A 202 -4.55 3.23 -3.21
C VAL A 202 -5.48 3.85 -4.22
N ASP A 203 -6.50 4.61 -3.78
CA ASP A 203 -7.61 5.00 -4.68
C ASP A 203 -7.18 4.87 -6.15
N ARG A 204 -7.27 3.65 -6.72
CA ARG A 204 -6.90 3.38 -8.13
C ARG A 204 -7.86 4.10 -9.06
N THR A 205 -8.84 4.78 -8.44
CA THR A 205 -9.63 5.82 -9.04
C THR A 205 -8.95 7.18 -8.89
N ALA A 206 -8.00 7.37 -7.94
CA ALA A 206 -7.24 8.61 -7.83
C ALA A 206 -6.43 8.79 -9.11
N ARG A 207 -6.78 9.80 -9.83
CA ARG A 207 -6.20 10.17 -11.11
C ARG A 207 -6.39 11.66 -11.29
N GLY A 208 -5.43 12.26 -11.98
CA GLY A 208 -5.58 13.69 -12.21
C GLY A 208 -4.37 14.34 -12.85
N PRO A 209 -4.46 15.60 -13.12
CA PRO A 209 -3.40 16.39 -13.72
C PRO A 209 -2.18 16.47 -12.79
N LEU A 210 -1.01 16.63 -13.43
CA LEU A 210 0.25 16.84 -12.79
C LEU A 210 0.64 18.31 -12.76
N PHE A 211 0.96 18.82 -11.59
CA PHE A 211 1.46 20.16 -11.34
C PHE A 211 2.88 20.12 -10.78
N ASN A 212 3.63 21.22 -10.94
CA ASN A 212 5.00 21.36 -10.46
C ASN A 212 5.17 22.66 -9.67
N ARG A 213 5.94 22.61 -8.57
CA ARG A 213 6.49 23.76 -7.86
C ARG A 213 8.02 23.71 -7.88
N THR A 214 8.63 24.87 -7.92
CA THR A 214 10.08 25.02 -7.99
C THR A 214 10.60 25.76 -6.76
N LYS A 215 11.67 25.25 -6.18
CA LYS A 215 12.54 25.98 -5.27
C LYS A 215 13.85 26.26 -5.99
N TRP A 216 14.02 27.51 -6.42
CA TRP A 216 15.18 27.91 -7.20
C TRP A 216 16.45 27.87 -6.36
N SER A 217 17.57 27.58 -6.99
CA SER A 217 18.89 27.64 -6.33
C SER A 217 19.11 29.01 -5.69
N GLY A 218 19.49 29.04 -4.41
CA GLY A 218 19.64 30.26 -3.63
C GLY A 218 18.35 30.92 -3.16
N SER A 219 17.17 30.40 -3.53
CA SER A 219 15.89 30.92 -3.03
C SER A 219 15.58 30.38 -1.63
N ALA A 220 15.03 31.26 -0.78
CA ALA A 220 14.55 30.87 0.54
C ALA A 220 13.23 30.09 0.50
N GLY A 221 12.41 30.25 -0.54
CA GLY A 221 11.07 29.69 -0.65
C GLY A 221 10.77 29.07 -2.01
N TRP A 222 9.58 28.49 -2.07
CA TRP A 222 8.98 27.89 -3.27
C TRP A 222 8.29 28.93 -4.13
N ASP A 223 8.11 28.64 -5.44
CA ASP A 223 7.23 29.43 -6.29
C ASP A 223 5.84 29.53 -5.65
N ALA A 224 5.25 30.72 -5.68
CA ALA A 224 3.95 31.00 -5.06
C ALA A 224 2.81 30.15 -5.67
N SER A 225 2.91 29.83 -6.97
CA SER A 225 1.91 29.06 -7.69
C SER A 225 2.51 27.80 -8.32
N ALA A 226 1.75 26.73 -8.32
CA ALA A 226 2.09 25.53 -9.08
C ALA A 226 1.85 25.74 -10.58
N VAL A 227 2.73 25.19 -11.41
CA VAL A 227 2.63 25.22 -12.87
C VAL A 227 2.13 23.88 -13.37
N ALA A 228 1.15 23.88 -14.28
CA ALA A 228 0.67 22.65 -14.90
C ALA A 228 1.79 22.01 -15.76
N VAL A 229 2.07 20.74 -15.49
CA VAL A 229 2.97 19.89 -16.28
C VAL A 229 2.17 19.10 -17.30
N ASP A 230 1.13 18.45 -16.85
CA ASP A 230 0.25 17.64 -17.70
C ASP A 230 -1.20 17.75 -17.21
N GLY A 231 -2.08 18.22 -18.10
CA GLY A 231 -3.51 18.36 -17.81
C GLY A 231 -4.32 17.07 -17.93
N ASN A 232 -3.70 15.93 -18.21
CA ASN A 232 -4.42 14.68 -18.38
C ASN A 232 -5.04 14.19 -17.06
N ALA A 233 -6.35 14.10 -17.03
CA ALA A 233 -7.12 13.68 -15.86
C ALA A 233 -7.02 12.18 -15.53
N ASN A 234 -6.31 11.38 -16.32
CA ASN A 234 -6.19 9.93 -16.15
C ASN A 234 -4.79 9.49 -15.70
N ILE A 235 -3.93 10.40 -15.24
CA ILE A 235 -2.61 10.05 -14.71
C ILE A 235 -2.80 9.41 -13.34
N THR A 236 -2.20 8.25 -13.13
CA THR A 236 -2.29 7.47 -11.87
C THR A 236 -0.96 7.38 -11.13
N ASP A 237 0.17 7.55 -11.81
CA ASP A 237 1.50 7.58 -11.22
C ASP A 237 2.44 8.44 -12.05
N THR A 238 3.51 8.95 -11.44
CA THR A 238 4.48 9.82 -12.07
C THR A 238 5.89 9.60 -11.54
N ALA A 239 6.87 9.65 -12.43
CA ALA A 239 8.29 9.67 -12.07
C ALA A 239 9.01 10.71 -12.93
N VAL A 240 10.14 11.20 -12.43
CA VAL A 240 10.92 12.19 -13.15
C VAL A 240 12.40 11.80 -13.19
N ALA A 241 13.05 12.10 -14.31
CA ALA A 241 14.50 12.05 -14.42
C ALA A 241 15.02 13.36 -14.97
N SER A 242 16.14 13.85 -14.42
CA SER A 242 16.92 14.95 -14.96
C SER A 242 18.21 14.42 -15.57
N ILE A 243 18.75 15.14 -16.55
CA ILE A 243 20.05 14.86 -17.17
C ILE A 243 20.96 16.09 -17.03
N PRO A 244 22.28 15.98 -17.28
CA PRO A 244 23.27 17.02 -16.95
C PRO A 244 23.01 18.41 -17.49
N ASN A 245 22.32 18.53 -18.63
CA ASN A 245 21.94 19.82 -19.20
C ASN A 245 20.68 20.45 -18.55
N SER A 246 20.21 19.92 -17.42
CA SER A 246 19.00 20.35 -16.71
C SER A 246 17.69 20.15 -17.49
N SER A 247 17.70 19.32 -18.56
CA SER A 247 16.44 18.80 -19.11
C SER A 247 15.80 17.85 -18.12
N MET A 248 14.47 17.92 -17.99
CA MET A 248 13.70 16.99 -17.17
C MET A 248 12.69 16.24 -18.02
N TYR A 249 12.52 14.98 -17.74
CA TYR A 249 11.52 14.13 -18.35
C TYR A 249 10.54 13.68 -17.25
N ALA A 250 9.29 14.16 -17.32
CA ALA A 250 8.21 13.69 -16.47
C ALA A 250 7.48 12.55 -17.17
N PHE A 251 7.60 11.35 -16.63
CA PHE A 251 6.92 10.15 -17.09
C PHE A 251 5.64 9.97 -16.31
N ASN A 252 4.53 9.72 -16.99
CA ASN A 252 3.21 9.61 -16.41
C ASN A 252 2.57 8.29 -16.82
N VAL A 253 2.09 7.51 -15.86
CA VAL A 253 1.21 6.37 -16.14
C VAL A 253 -0.19 6.90 -16.39
N VAL A 254 -0.69 6.70 -17.61
CA VAL A 254 -2.05 7.07 -17.98
C VAL A 254 -2.91 5.82 -18.01
N LYS A 255 -3.91 5.77 -17.14
CA LYS A 255 -4.80 4.61 -16.96
C LYS A 255 -5.37 4.10 -18.28
N GLY A 256 -5.14 2.83 -18.57
CA GLY A 256 -5.61 2.17 -19.80
C GLY A 256 -4.83 2.52 -21.08
N SER A 257 -3.78 3.39 -20.97
CA SER A 257 -3.03 3.88 -22.13
C SER A 257 -1.53 3.58 -22.07
N GLY A 258 -0.98 3.35 -20.85
CA GLY A 258 0.44 3.09 -20.65
C GLY A 258 1.21 4.31 -20.17
N VAL A 259 2.48 4.46 -20.60
CA VAL A 259 3.34 5.57 -20.16
C VAL A 259 3.50 6.62 -21.24
N TRP A 260 3.31 7.86 -20.82
CA TRP A 260 3.56 9.07 -21.61
C TRP A 260 4.60 9.93 -20.91
N TYR A 261 5.40 10.73 -21.65
CA TYR A 261 6.30 11.67 -21.04
C TYR A 261 6.20 13.06 -21.63
N ARG A 262 6.55 14.06 -20.81
CA ARG A 262 6.76 15.46 -21.19
C ARG A 262 8.17 15.88 -20.88
N LEU A 263 8.73 16.73 -21.76
CA LEU A 263 10.04 17.31 -21.61
C LEU A 263 9.90 18.72 -21.01
N ARG A 264 10.73 19.03 -20.02
CA ARG A 264 11.00 20.41 -19.62
C ARG A 264 12.28 20.88 -20.31
N ASP A 265 12.14 21.87 -21.15
CA ASP A 265 13.24 22.46 -21.90
C ASP A 265 14.21 23.21 -20.97
N PRO A 266 15.51 22.93 -20.99
CA PRO A 266 16.47 23.50 -20.05
C PRO A 266 16.72 25.00 -20.28
N LYS A 267 16.55 25.51 -21.50
CA LYS A 267 16.80 26.91 -21.85
C LYS A 267 15.61 27.80 -21.50
N THR A 268 14.41 27.37 -21.87
CA THR A 268 13.17 28.13 -21.60
C THR A 268 12.60 27.84 -20.22
N ARG A 269 13.04 26.75 -19.58
CA ARG A 269 12.53 26.25 -18.29
C ARG A 269 11.03 25.94 -18.29
N LYS A 270 10.44 25.76 -19.48
CA LYS A 270 9.03 25.47 -19.68
C LYS A 270 8.82 23.99 -20.05
N TRP A 271 7.70 23.45 -19.64
CA TRP A 271 7.22 22.15 -20.10
C TRP A 271 6.75 22.23 -21.54
N VAL A 272 7.17 21.29 -22.38
CA VAL A 272 6.70 21.16 -23.76
C VAL A 272 5.22 20.73 -23.74
N ALA A 273 4.41 21.39 -24.54
CA ALA A 273 2.96 21.18 -24.52
C ALA A 273 2.54 19.78 -25.00
N GLU A 274 3.34 19.15 -25.86
CA GLU A 274 3.04 17.83 -26.41
C GLU A 274 3.63 16.73 -25.55
N ALA A 275 2.80 15.69 -25.25
CA ALA A 275 3.25 14.47 -24.60
C ALA A 275 3.56 13.41 -25.65
N THR A 276 4.58 12.61 -25.39
CA THR A 276 4.99 11.51 -26.26
C THR A 276 4.68 10.17 -25.56
N GLN A 277 3.98 9.26 -26.24
CA GLN A 277 3.75 7.92 -25.73
C GLN A 277 5.01 7.06 -25.85
N LEU A 278 5.41 6.45 -24.74
CA LEU A 278 6.60 5.62 -24.64
C LEU A 278 6.27 4.14 -24.47
N ASP A 279 5.18 3.85 -23.81
CA ASP A 279 4.72 2.48 -23.56
C ASP A 279 3.20 2.41 -23.74
N THR A 280 2.73 1.40 -24.45
CA THR A 280 1.29 1.17 -24.72
C THR A 280 0.66 0.15 -23.78
N ASN A 281 1.43 -0.43 -22.83
CA ASN A 281 0.91 -1.44 -21.90
C ASN A 281 -0.07 -0.79 -20.90
N PRO A 282 -1.38 -1.12 -20.95
CA PRO A 282 -2.40 -0.51 -20.11
C PRO A 282 -2.35 -0.96 -18.64
N ASN A 283 -1.56 -2.00 -18.34
CA ASN A 283 -1.49 -2.65 -17.04
C ASN A 283 -0.33 -2.15 -16.15
N ILE A 284 0.39 -1.11 -16.55
CA ILE A 284 1.46 -0.54 -15.73
C ILE A 284 0.82 0.11 -14.49
N SER A 285 1.35 -0.24 -13.30
CA SER A 285 0.83 0.22 -12.01
C SER A 285 1.75 1.19 -11.29
N ALA A 286 3.07 1.12 -11.51
CA ALA A 286 4.05 2.00 -10.87
C ALA A 286 5.25 2.23 -11.80
N ILE A 287 5.92 3.36 -11.62
CA ILE A 287 7.11 3.73 -12.39
C ILE A 287 8.20 4.36 -11.54
N ALA A 288 9.45 4.22 -11.98
CA ALA A 288 10.59 4.98 -11.47
C ALA A 288 11.50 5.40 -12.63
N ALA A 289 12.18 6.51 -12.48
CA ALA A 289 13.10 7.01 -13.51
C ALA A 289 14.42 7.49 -12.90
N ALA A 290 15.50 7.40 -13.66
CA ALA A 290 16.80 7.94 -13.33
C ALA A 290 17.51 8.45 -14.57
N GLY A 291 18.32 9.50 -14.42
CA GLY A 291 19.25 9.97 -15.46
C GLY A 291 20.67 9.69 -15.02
N GLU A 292 21.54 9.38 -15.98
CA GLU A 292 22.97 9.24 -15.79
C GLU A 292 23.71 10.50 -16.23
N ASP A 293 24.95 10.65 -15.77
CA ASP A 293 25.80 11.81 -16.08
C ASP A 293 26.18 11.91 -17.57
N ASP A 294 26.07 10.82 -18.33
CA ASP A 294 26.28 10.83 -19.79
C ASP A 294 25.03 11.26 -20.58
N GLY A 295 23.89 11.49 -19.90
CA GLY A 295 22.60 11.86 -20.48
C GLY A 295 21.72 10.66 -20.85
N THR A 296 22.12 9.43 -20.51
CA THR A 296 21.29 8.24 -20.63
C THR A 296 20.11 8.33 -19.64
N LEU A 297 18.92 7.95 -20.10
CA LEU A 297 17.70 7.90 -19.26
C LEU A 297 17.25 6.46 -19.07
N HIS A 298 16.82 6.18 -17.87
CA HIS A 298 16.26 4.91 -17.45
C HIS A 298 14.86 5.10 -16.94
N LEU A 299 13.94 4.27 -17.45
CA LEU A 299 12.57 4.18 -16.94
C LEU A 299 12.28 2.72 -16.56
N PHE A 300 11.78 2.53 -15.37
CA PHE A 300 11.30 1.25 -14.85
C PHE A 300 9.79 1.27 -14.76
N THR A 301 9.15 0.20 -15.23
CA THR A 301 7.69 0.04 -15.18
C THR A 301 7.34 -1.26 -14.49
N VAL A 302 6.44 -1.19 -13.51
CA VAL A 302 5.89 -2.36 -12.82
C VAL A 302 4.64 -2.81 -13.56
N VAL A 303 4.60 -4.07 -13.93
CA VAL A 303 3.40 -4.71 -14.48
C VAL A 303 2.97 -5.82 -13.51
N PRO A 304 1.86 -5.64 -12.78
CA PRO A 304 1.36 -6.62 -11.82
C PRO A 304 1.23 -8.03 -12.45
N GLY A 305 1.72 -9.02 -11.75
CA GLY A 305 1.73 -10.40 -12.24
C GLY A 305 2.85 -10.74 -13.23
N ALA A 306 3.56 -9.73 -13.78
CA ALA A 306 4.66 -9.93 -14.73
C ALA A 306 6.03 -9.49 -14.19
N GLY A 307 6.08 -8.48 -13.30
CA GLY A 307 7.32 -7.97 -12.71
C GLY A 307 7.73 -6.60 -13.25
N VAL A 308 9.04 -6.36 -13.37
CA VAL A 308 9.60 -5.05 -13.72
C VAL A 308 10.25 -5.08 -15.10
N PHE A 309 9.94 -4.07 -15.90
CA PHE A 309 10.58 -3.82 -17.21
C PHE A 309 11.43 -2.56 -17.15
N HIS A 310 12.54 -2.58 -17.86
CA HIS A 310 13.51 -1.49 -17.94
C HIS A 310 13.56 -0.97 -19.38
N LYS A 311 13.34 0.33 -19.55
CA LYS A 311 13.53 1.05 -20.80
C LYS A 311 14.73 1.98 -20.65
N ILE A 312 15.60 1.98 -21.67
CA ILE A 312 16.82 2.77 -21.72
C ILE A 312 16.75 3.66 -22.94
N ARG A 313 16.92 4.98 -22.74
CA ARG A 313 17.10 5.94 -23.82
C ARG A 313 18.60 6.23 -23.98
N ASN A 314 19.12 5.88 -25.10
CA ASN A 314 20.51 6.20 -25.44
C ASN A 314 20.70 7.73 -25.56
N ALA A 315 21.70 8.27 -24.86
CA ALA A 315 21.96 9.71 -24.82
C ALA A 315 22.25 10.33 -26.20
N SER A 316 23.03 9.61 -27.06
CA SER A 316 23.48 10.11 -28.36
C SER A 316 22.41 9.97 -29.44
N THR A 317 21.70 8.85 -29.49
CA THR A 317 20.73 8.55 -30.56
C THR A 317 19.29 8.92 -30.22
N GLY A 318 18.98 9.07 -28.93
CA GLY A 318 17.61 9.27 -28.44
C GLY A 318 16.69 8.03 -28.55
N VAL A 319 17.21 6.90 -29.02
CA VAL A 319 16.44 5.67 -29.25
C VAL A 319 16.21 4.96 -27.91
N TRP A 320 14.99 4.48 -27.71
CA TRP A 320 14.59 3.67 -26.56
C TRP A 320 14.70 2.18 -26.86
N THR A 321 15.27 1.43 -25.93
CA THR A 321 15.25 -0.03 -25.89
C THR A 321 14.50 -0.52 -24.65
N SER A 322 13.97 -1.76 -24.65
CA SER A 322 13.21 -2.30 -23.52
C SER A 322 13.59 -3.75 -23.26
N ARG A 323 13.66 -4.13 -21.97
CA ARG A 323 13.85 -5.52 -21.54
C ARG A 323 13.20 -5.74 -20.17
N GLN A 324 12.80 -6.97 -19.88
CA GLN A 324 12.39 -7.37 -18.53
C GLN A 324 13.64 -7.55 -17.65
N VAL A 325 13.60 -7.02 -16.41
CA VAL A 325 14.73 -7.06 -15.47
C VAL A 325 14.40 -7.80 -14.19
N ASP A 326 13.13 -7.90 -13.85
CA ASP A 326 12.66 -8.67 -12.72
C ASP A 326 11.37 -9.39 -13.10
N THR A 327 11.26 -10.68 -12.78
CA THR A 327 10.08 -11.50 -13.03
C THR A 327 9.22 -11.69 -11.79
N ASN A 328 9.57 -11.02 -10.67
CA ASN A 328 8.79 -11.12 -9.45
C ASN A 328 7.41 -10.47 -9.63
N PRO A 329 6.32 -11.25 -9.62
CA PRO A 329 4.98 -10.76 -9.90
C PRO A 329 4.39 -9.91 -8.76
N TYR A 330 5.07 -9.86 -7.61
CA TYR A 330 4.61 -9.22 -6.37
C TYR A 330 5.22 -7.85 -6.13
N THR A 331 6.05 -7.34 -7.04
CA THR A 331 6.58 -5.98 -6.93
C THR A 331 5.45 -4.96 -6.99
N VAL A 332 5.35 -4.09 -5.96
CA VAL A 332 4.30 -3.05 -5.88
C VAL A 332 4.86 -1.65 -6.10
N ALA A 333 6.11 -1.40 -5.74
CA ALA A 333 6.76 -0.11 -5.92
C ALA A 333 8.21 -0.28 -6.35
N VAL A 334 8.71 0.72 -7.07
CA VAL A 334 10.08 0.76 -7.57
C VAL A 334 10.70 2.13 -7.34
N ALA A 335 12.03 2.15 -7.13
CA ALA A 335 12.84 3.35 -7.17
C ALA A 335 14.13 3.09 -7.93
N ALA A 336 14.71 4.14 -8.50
CA ALA A 336 15.97 4.02 -9.22
C ALA A 336 16.91 5.16 -8.85
N ALA A 337 18.21 4.86 -8.73
CA ALA A 337 19.24 5.85 -8.45
C ALA A 337 20.51 5.54 -9.21
N ALA A 338 21.03 6.52 -9.95
CA ALA A 338 22.31 6.46 -10.58
C ALA A 338 23.41 7.00 -9.64
N LEU A 339 24.61 6.44 -9.74
CA LEU A 339 25.80 6.88 -9.02
C LEU A 339 26.83 7.46 -9.99
N PRO A 340 27.73 8.34 -9.53
CA PRO A 340 28.75 8.97 -10.39
C PRO A 340 29.72 7.97 -11.04
N ASP A 341 29.82 6.73 -10.50
CA ASP A 341 30.66 5.67 -11.06
C ASP A 341 29.98 4.91 -12.23
N GLY A 342 28.83 5.39 -12.71
CA GLY A 342 28.03 4.78 -13.77
C GLY A 342 27.28 3.52 -13.32
N THR A 343 27.13 3.30 -12.01
CA THR A 343 26.29 2.23 -11.49
C THR A 343 24.88 2.74 -11.25
N LEU A 344 23.88 2.07 -11.84
CA LEU A 344 22.46 2.31 -11.59
C LEU A 344 21.92 1.24 -10.63
N HIS A 345 21.18 1.65 -9.64
CA HIS A 345 20.48 0.77 -8.70
C HIS A 345 18.99 0.82 -8.95
N LEU A 346 18.39 -0.35 -9.13
CA LEU A 346 16.94 -0.55 -9.06
C LEU A 346 16.58 -1.10 -7.68
N PHE A 347 15.61 -0.49 -7.03
CA PHE A 347 14.98 -0.98 -5.80
C PHE A 347 13.57 -1.44 -6.10
N THR A 348 13.20 -2.60 -5.57
CA THR A 348 11.85 -3.18 -5.68
C THR A 348 11.30 -3.44 -4.31
N ALA A 349 10.12 -2.91 -4.01
CA ALA A 349 9.38 -3.22 -2.79
C ALA A 349 8.45 -4.40 -3.04
N ILE A 350 8.53 -5.41 -2.18
CA ILE A 350 7.77 -6.65 -2.28
C ILE A 350 7.05 -6.86 -0.95
N PRO A 351 5.72 -6.72 -0.90
CA PRO A 351 4.93 -6.94 0.32
C PRO A 351 5.22 -8.29 0.96
N GLY A 352 5.35 -8.30 2.28
CA GLY A 352 5.71 -9.50 3.04
C GLY A 352 7.19 -9.89 2.96
N SER A 353 8.00 -9.24 2.09
CA SER A 353 9.42 -9.55 1.90
C SER A 353 10.34 -8.36 2.18
N GLY A 354 9.89 -7.13 1.92
CA GLY A 354 10.69 -5.92 2.10
C GLY A 354 11.26 -5.36 0.81
N VAL A 355 12.47 -4.77 0.85
CA VAL A 355 13.10 -4.11 -0.31
C VAL A 355 14.31 -4.88 -0.79
N TRP A 356 14.36 -5.08 -2.10
CA TRP A 356 15.47 -5.71 -2.81
C TRP A 356 16.12 -4.72 -3.76
N THR A 357 17.43 -4.84 -3.99
CA THR A 357 18.17 -4.02 -4.95
C THR A 357 18.92 -4.88 -5.96
N ARG A 358 18.99 -4.38 -7.20
CA ARG A 358 19.80 -4.96 -8.26
C ARG A 358 20.65 -3.88 -8.91
N GLU A 359 21.91 -4.18 -9.19
CA GLU A 359 22.86 -3.25 -9.81
C GLU A 359 22.88 -3.44 -11.33
N PHE A 360 22.91 -2.32 -12.06
CA PHE A 360 23.16 -2.26 -13.50
C PHE A 360 24.41 -1.46 -13.74
N LYS A 361 25.37 -2.00 -14.48
CA LYS A 361 26.61 -1.34 -14.83
C LYS A 361 27.11 -1.81 -16.19
N ASN A 362 27.62 -0.89 -17.00
CA ASN A 362 28.17 -1.21 -18.34
C ASN A 362 27.18 -2.00 -19.23
N GLY A 363 25.91 -1.68 -19.18
CA GLY A 363 24.88 -2.34 -19.99
C GLY A 363 24.37 -3.67 -19.44
N VAL A 364 24.88 -4.17 -18.30
CA VAL A 364 24.58 -5.50 -17.74
C VAL A 364 23.98 -5.39 -16.35
N TRP A 365 22.90 -6.15 -16.10
CA TRP A 365 22.33 -6.34 -14.77
C TRP A 365 23.08 -7.42 -14.00
N ALA A 366 23.30 -7.21 -12.71
CA ALA A 366 23.77 -8.25 -11.80
C ALA A 366 22.84 -9.47 -11.83
N GLY A 367 23.39 -10.66 -11.73
CA GLY A 367 22.64 -11.92 -11.86
C GLY A 367 21.59 -12.14 -10.76
N SER A 368 21.81 -11.57 -9.55
CA SER A 368 20.90 -11.69 -8.41
C SER A 368 20.58 -10.32 -7.83
N ALA A 369 19.39 -10.19 -7.23
CA ALA A 369 19.03 -9.09 -6.37
C ALA A 369 19.50 -9.38 -4.93
N ASN A 370 19.82 -8.32 -4.18
CA ASN A 370 20.19 -8.38 -2.77
C ASN A 370 19.10 -7.73 -1.93
N GLN A 371 18.69 -8.38 -0.84
CA GLN A 371 17.75 -7.79 0.10
C GLN A 371 18.45 -6.71 0.94
N VAL A 372 17.89 -5.52 0.97
CA VAL A 372 18.46 -4.37 1.70
C VAL A 372 17.61 -3.95 2.88
N ASP A 373 16.35 -4.33 2.88
CA ASP A 373 15.44 -4.14 4.01
C ASP A 373 14.49 -5.33 4.12
N THR A 374 14.32 -5.86 5.33
CA THR A 374 13.46 -7.03 5.60
C THR A 374 12.08 -6.65 6.13
N ASN A 375 11.79 -5.34 6.27
CA ASN A 375 10.50 -4.89 6.77
C ASN A 375 9.39 -5.22 5.76
N PRO A 376 8.44 -6.10 6.13
CA PRO A 376 7.41 -6.58 5.21
C PRO A 376 6.31 -5.55 4.89
N TYR A 377 6.31 -4.41 5.60
CA TYR A 377 5.27 -3.38 5.55
C TYR A 377 5.64 -2.16 4.70
N ILE A 378 6.70 -2.27 3.88
CA ILE A 378 7.11 -1.19 2.99
C ILE A 378 6.20 -1.15 1.77
N THR A 379 5.57 0.00 1.53
CA THR A 379 4.56 0.24 0.49
C THR A 379 5.05 1.13 -0.64
N SER A 380 6.00 2.02 -0.35
CA SER A 380 6.60 2.92 -1.33
C SER A 380 8.09 3.11 -1.03
N VAL A 381 8.87 3.35 -2.06
CA VAL A 381 10.31 3.51 -1.98
C VAL A 381 10.77 4.71 -2.78
N GLY A 382 11.78 5.42 -2.26
CA GLY A 382 12.52 6.46 -2.96
C GLY A 382 14.02 6.19 -2.86
N ALA A 383 14.77 6.51 -3.89
CA ALA A 383 16.21 6.28 -3.88
C ALA A 383 16.98 7.47 -4.46
N VAL A 384 18.15 7.75 -3.91
CA VAL A 384 19.01 8.88 -4.29
C VAL A 384 20.46 8.46 -4.27
N GLY A 385 21.14 8.61 -5.41
CA GLY A 385 22.61 8.63 -5.48
C GLY A 385 23.12 10.06 -5.29
N LEU A 386 24.13 10.24 -4.46
CA LEU A 386 24.76 11.53 -4.25
C LEU A 386 26.10 11.64 -4.99
N PRO A 387 26.60 12.86 -5.26
CA PRO A 387 27.87 13.08 -5.93
C PRO A 387 29.10 12.49 -5.22
N ASP A 388 29.00 12.26 -3.90
CA ASP A 388 30.04 11.61 -3.11
C ASP A 388 30.06 10.09 -3.25
N GLY A 389 29.15 9.51 -4.05
CA GLY A 389 29.02 8.07 -4.25
C GLY A 389 28.19 7.33 -3.18
N THR A 390 27.61 8.05 -2.24
CA THR A 390 26.67 7.45 -1.28
C THR A 390 25.32 7.18 -1.94
N LEU A 391 24.65 6.11 -1.51
CA LEU A 391 23.35 5.69 -2.00
C LEU A 391 22.36 5.71 -0.85
N ASN A 392 21.24 6.38 -1.04
CA ASN A 392 20.27 6.67 -0.01
C ASN A 392 18.90 6.05 -0.38
N LEU A 393 18.32 5.31 0.54
CA LEU A 393 17.03 4.62 0.38
C LEU A 393 16.04 5.18 1.41
N PHE A 394 14.85 5.49 0.93
CA PHE A 394 13.72 5.95 1.72
C PHE A 394 12.58 4.95 1.57
N ASN A 395 12.08 4.44 2.69
CA ASN A 395 11.02 3.44 2.75
C ASN A 395 9.80 4.05 3.43
N LEU A 396 8.66 4.04 2.77
CA LEU A 396 7.38 4.29 3.42
C LEU A 396 6.91 2.99 4.04
N VAL A 397 6.82 2.98 5.36
CA VAL A 397 6.31 1.85 6.14
C VAL A 397 4.88 2.16 6.56
N SER A 398 3.93 1.35 6.11
CA SER A 398 2.51 1.55 6.42
C SER A 398 2.27 1.67 7.93
N GLY A 399 1.50 2.68 8.34
CA GLY A 399 1.22 2.96 9.75
C GLY A 399 2.43 3.35 10.61
N SER A 400 3.60 3.65 10.00
CA SER A 400 4.83 3.98 10.73
C SER A 400 5.60 5.17 10.14
N GLY A 401 5.26 5.62 8.92
CA GLY A 401 5.86 6.78 8.28
C GLY A 401 7.10 6.46 7.44
N ILE A 402 8.03 7.43 7.29
CA ILE A 402 9.18 7.33 6.40
C ILE A 402 10.44 6.97 7.18
N TRP A 403 11.11 5.94 6.71
CA TRP A 403 12.39 5.44 7.24
C TRP A 403 13.50 5.62 6.22
N PHE A 404 14.69 5.93 6.70
CA PHE A 404 15.87 6.28 5.91
C PHE A 404 17.03 5.33 6.19
N LYS A 405 17.71 4.93 5.13
CA LYS A 405 18.90 4.08 5.19
C LYS A 405 19.92 4.57 4.17
N SER A 406 21.18 4.70 4.57
CA SER A 406 22.27 5.13 3.67
C SER A 406 23.28 4.01 3.48
N ARG A 407 23.79 3.88 2.24
CA ARG A 407 24.91 3.01 1.88
C ARG A 407 26.14 3.88 1.63
N ASN A 408 27.21 3.62 2.35
CA ASN A 408 28.48 4.35 2.17
C ASN A 408 29.22 3.93 0.88
N VAL A 409 30.28 4.65 0.56
CA VAL A 409 31.14 4.38 -0.63
C VAL A 409 31.81 2.99 -0.59
N SER A 410 31.98 2.39 0.59
CA SER A 410 32.46 1.03 0.76
C SER A 410 31.36 -0.02 0.59
N LYS A 411 30.19 0.36 0.08
CA LYS A 411 29.01 -0.47 -0.20
C LYS A 411 28.35 -1.09 1.04
N GLN A 412 28.54 -0.50 2.22
CA GLN A 412 27.95 -0.98 3.48
C GLN A 412 26.70 -0.15 3.80
N TRP A 413 25.57 -0.82 4.04
CA TRP A 413 24.34 -0.20 4.50
C TRP A 413 24.40 0.09 6.02
N GLY A 414 24.00 1.29 6.40
CA GLY A 414 23.77 1.69 7.79
C GLY A 414 22.46 1.15 8.35
N ALA A 415 22.19 1.48 9.61
CA ALA A 415 20.92 1.23 10.25
C ALA A 415 19.77 1.99 9.54
N SER A 416 18.55 1.58 9.78
CA SER A 416 17.35 2.28 9.32
C SER A 416 16.89 3.24 10.43
N ASP A 417 16.77 4.53 10.11
CA ASP A 417 16.36 5.57 11.03
C ASP A 417 15.04 6.22 10.59
N PRO A 418 14.10 6.51 11.50
CA PRO A 418 12.88 7.22 11.14
C PRO A 418 13.19 8.69 10.86
N ILE A 419 12.62 9.23 9.78
CA ILE A 419 12.72 10.66 9.45
C ILE A 419 11.37 11.37 9.51
N ASP A 420 10.27 10.62 9.45
CA ASP A 420 8.91 11.10 9.62
C ASP A 420 8.04 9.96 10.18
N LEU A 421 7.43 10.17 11.33
CA LEU A 421 6.57 9.20 11.99
C LEU A 421 5.08 9.46 11.74
N ASN A 422 4.73 10.25 10.74
CA ASN A 422 3.33 10.46 10.37
C ASN A 422 2.77 9.22 9.67
N GLU A 423 1.91 8.51 10.36
CA GLU A 423 1.25 7.27 9.91
C GLU A 423 0.30 7.49 8.73
N SER A 424 -0.09 8.75 8.46
CA SER A 424 -1.02 9.10 7.37
C SER A 424 -0.33 9.38 6.03
N ILE A 425 0.99 9.21 5.92
CA ILE A 425 1.68 9.38 4.65
C ILE A 425 1.27 8.26 3.70
N SER A 426 0.84 8.63 2.49
CA SER A 426 0.38 7.68 1.46
C SER A 426 1.34 7.48 0.29
N SER A 427 2.28 8.41 0.09
CA SER A 427 3.24 8.35 -1.01
C SER A 427 4.49 9.15 -0.67
N LEU A 428 5.64 8.73 -1.20
CA LEU A 428 6.89 9.46 -1.12
C LEU A 428 7.61 9.48 -2.48
N SER A 429 8.46 10.49 -2.66
CA SER A 429 9.51 10.47 -3.66
C SER A 429 10.74 11.22 -3.15
N ALA A 430 11.92 10.99 -3.74
CA ALA A 430 13.16 11.54 -3.21
C ALA A 430 14.09 12.05 -4.31
N ALA A 431 14.90 13.07 -3.98
CA ALA A 431 15.96 13.58 -4.83
C ALA A 431 17.15 14.10 -4.03
N GLY A 432 18.34 14.09 -4.66
CA GLY A 432 19.53 14.74 -4.18
C GLY A 432 19.85 15.99 -4.98
N LEU A 433 20.57 16.92 -4.38
CA LEU A 433 21.16 18.05 -5.08
C LEU A 433 22.69 17.93 -5.16
N PRO A 434 23.35 18.63 -6.09
CA PRO A 434 24.80 18.58 -6.25
C PRO A 434 25.62 18.96 -5.01
N ASN A 435 25.03 19.71 -4.09
CA ASN A 435 25.62 20.07 -2.80
C ASN A 435 25.55 18.98 -1.74
N GLY A 436 25.08 17.77 -2.10
CA GLY A 436 24.94 16.64 -1.19
C GLY A 436 23.69 16.69 -0.28
N SER A 437 22.78 17.64 -0.49
CA SER A 437 21.52 17.65 0.26
C SER A 437 20.52 16.62 -0.27
N LEU A 438 19.73 16.08 0.66
CA LEU A 438 18.66 15.11 0.41
C LEU A 438 17.30 15.77 0.60
N HIS A 439 16.35 15.44 -0.27
CA HIS A 439 14.99 15.96 -0.23
C HIS A 439 14.00 14.82 -0.47
N VAL A 440 13.00 14.73 0.41
CA VAL A 440 11.95 13.71 0.33
C VAL A 440 10.60 14.39 0.39
N THR A 441 9.76 14.18 -0.62
CA THR A 441 8.37 14.58 -0.55
C THR A 441 7.56 13.52 0.17
N ALA A 442 6.58 13.96 0.94
CA ALA A 442 5.58 13.13 1.60
C ALA A 442 4.19 13.66 1.25
N VAL A 443 3.35 12.82 0.68
CA VAL A 443 1.94 13.12 0.46
C VAL A 443 1.14 12.69 1.68
N VAL A 444 0.42 13.64 2.28
CA VAL A 444 -0.47 13.41 3.42
C VAL A 444 -1.91 13.71 2.98
N PRO A 445 -2.76 12.68 2.77
CA PRO A 445 -4.14 12.87 2.35
C PRO A 445 -4.90 13.85 3.24
N GLY A 446 -5.66 14.76 2.65
CA GLY A 446 -6.36 15.82 3.36
C GLY A 446 -5.47 16.99 3.83
N SER A 447 -4.13 16.83 3.86
CA SER A 447 -3.17 17.87 4.26
C SER A 447 -2.37 18.42 3.07
N GLY A 448 -2.02 17.59 2.09
CA GLY A 448 -1.28 18.00 0.92
C GLY A 448 0.16 17.47 0.86
N LEU A 449 1.11 18.30 0.35
CA LEU A 449 2.48 17.92 0.05
C LEU A 449 3.47 18.55 1.03
N TRP A 450 4.28 17.71 1.65
CA TRP A 450 5.34 18.10 2.57
C TRP A 450 6.70 17.72 2.00
N VAL A 451 7.75 18.47 2.33
CA VAL A 451 9.14 18.16 1.98
C VAL A 451 9.98 18.07 3.24
N ARG A 452 10.67 16.95 3.39
CA ARG A 452 11.74 16.74 4.36
C ARG A 452 13.07 17.01 3.66
N SER A 453 13.90 17.89 4.24
CA SER A 453 15.19 18.25 3.66
C SER A 453 16.30 18.05 4.67
N LYS A 454 17.46 17.57 4.18
CA LYS A 454 18.67 17.39 4.99
C LYS A 454 19.87 17.89 4.20
N ALA A 455 20.49 18.96 4.65
CA ALA A 455 21.81 19.36 4.15
C ALA A 455 22.89 18.37 4.62
N ALA A 456 24.01 18.30 3.93
CA ALA A 456 25.13 17.46 4.32
C ALA A 456 25.56 17.77 5.78
N GLY A 457 25.60 16.73 6.62
CA GLY A 457 25.95 16.85 8.04
C GLY A 457 24.89 17.49 8.97
N ALA A 458 23.75 17.91 8.45
CA ALA A 458 22.67 18.53 9.23
C ALA A 458 21.57 17.54 9.65
N THR A 459 20.64 18.01 10.47
CA THR A 459 19.41 17.31 10.84
C THR A 459 18.33 17.54 9.78
N TRP A 460 17.30 16.67 9.78
CA TRP A 460 16.13 16.83 8.92
C TRP A 460 15.29 18.04 9.30
N THR A 461 14.87 18.80 8.29
CA THR A 461 13.91 19.91 8.41
C THR A 461 12.61 19.54 7.71
N ASN A 462 11.52 20.24 7.98
CA ASN A 462 10.20 19.99 7.43
C ASN A 462 9.58 21.28 6.88
N GLU A 463 8.99 21.20 5.67
CA GLU A 463 8.34 22.34 5.03
C GLU A 463 7.03 21.89 4.36
N HIS A 464 5.92 22.61 4.61
CA HIS A 464 4.64 22.37 3.96
C HIS A 464 4.62 23.15 2.64
N VAL A 465 4.65 22.43 1.52
CA VAL A 465 4.84 23.01 0.19
C VAL A 465 3.51 23.26 -0.53
N ASP A 466 2.54 22.41 -0.31
CA ASP A 466 1.22 22.56 -0.92
C ASP A 466 0.13 22.06 0.04
N THR A 467 -0.89 22.89 0.29
CA THR A 467 -2.00 22.60 1.22
C THR A 467 -3.18 21.91 0.55
N ASN A 468 -3.08 21.54 -0.73
CA ASN A 468 -4.15 20.87 -1.44
C ASN A 468 -4.34 19.43 -0.95
N GLY A 469 -5.36 19.19 -0.15
CA GLY A 469 -5.67 17.87 0.42
C GLY A 469 -6.07 16.79 -0.60
N LYS A 470 -6.26 17.14 -1.87
CA LYS A 470 -6.55 16.21 -2.97
C LYS A 470 -5.28 15.65 -3.64
N ILE A 471 -4.09 16.01 -3.19
CA ILE A 471 -2.83 15.44 -3.70
C ILE A 471 -2.76 13.96 -3.27
N PHE A 472 -2.48 13.07 -4.25
CA PHE A 472 -2.40 11.62 -4.03
C PHE A 472 -1.08 10.98 -4.46
N GLY A 473 -0.25 11.69 -5.25
CA GLY A 473 1.06 11.23 -5.69
C GLY A 473 2.01 12.39 -5.91
N SER A 474 3.32 12.11 -5.93
CA SER A 474 4.34 13.14 -6.11
C SER A 474 5.57 12.62 -6.83
N TYR A 475 6.34 13.55 -7.40
CA TYR A 475 7.73 13.34 -7.75
C TYR A 475 8.63 14.39 -7.10
N THR A 476 9.92 14.07 -6.98
CA THR A 476 10.97 15.01 -6.56
C THR A 476 12.14 14.90 -7.52
N ALA A 477 12.68 16.03 -7.97
CA ALA A 477 13.86 16.07 -8.81
C ALA A 477 14.82 17.18 -8.38
N GLY A 478 16.10 16.83 -8.29
CA GLY A 478 17.20 17.79 -8.20
C GLY A 478 17.79 18.09 -9.58
N LEU A 479 18.09 19.36 -9.84
CA LEU A 479 18.75 19.79 -11.06
C LEU A 479 20.22 20.17 -10.78
N ASN A 480 21.07 20.04 -11.78
CA ASN A 480 22.50 20.31 -11.64
C ASN A 480 22.83 21.75 -11.22
N GLU A 481 21.97 22.71 -11.52
CA GLU A 481 22.10 24.08 -11.02
C GLU A 481 21.66 24.26 -9.55
N GLY A 482 21.33 23.20 -8.83
CA GLY A 482 20.91 23.24 -7.42
C GLY A 482 19.45 23.64 -7.22
N THR A 483 18.62 23.58 -8.25
CA THR A 483 17.18 23.81 -8.20
C THR A 483 16.46 22.53 -7.81
N LEU A 484 15.50 22.62 -6.89
CA LEU A 484 14.61 21.51 -6.50
C LEU A 484 13.25 21.65 -7.17
N GLN A 485 12.78 20.57 -7.75
CA GLN A 485 11.45 20.47 -8.37
C GLN A 485 10.62 19.44 -7.61
N VAL A 486 9.39 19.78 -7.33
CA VAL A 486 8.42 18.82 -6.78
C VAL A 486 7.15 18.83 -7.60
N GLY A 487 6.67 17.65 -7.93
CA GLY A 487 5.40 17.47 -8.63
C GLY A 487 4.32 16.95 -7.71
N ALA A 488 3.08 17.30 -8.03
CA ALA A 488 1.89 16.85 -7.33
C ALA A 488 0.84 16.35 -8.33
N LEU A 489 0.39 15.12 -8.18
CA LEU A 489 -0.80 14.59 -8.82
C LEU A 489 -2.02 14.96 -7.98
N VAL A 490 -2.98 15.65 -8.58
CA VAL A 490 -4.15 16.17 -7.89
C VAL A 490 -5.40 15.40 -8.33
N ASN A 491 -6.06 14.74 -7.40
CA ASN A 491 -7.27 13.95 -7.70
C ASN A 491 -8.41 14.85 -8.22
N VAL A 492 -9.03 14.41 -9.31
CA VAL A 492 -10.17 15.10 -9.95
C VAL A 492 -11.52 14.57 -9.51
N ASN A 493 -11.54 13.46 -8.75
CA ASN A 493 -12.77 12.84 -8.24
C ASN A 493 -13.25 13.49 -6.94
#